data_f8d4a4ea19e216c9c9b83ebdfc8e20cb
#
_entry.id   f8d4a4ea19e216c9c9b83ebdfc8e20cb
#
_cell.length_a   1.000
_cell.length_b   1.000
_cell.length_c   1.000
_cell.angle_alpha   90.00
_cell.angle_beta   90.00
_cell.angle_gamma   90.00
#
_symmetry.space_group_name_H-M   'P 1'
#
loop_
_entity.id
_entity.type
_entity.pdbx_description
1 polymer ?
#
loop_
_entity_poly.entity_id
_entity_poly.type
_entity_poly.pdbx_seq_one_letter_code
_entity_poly.pdbx_strand_id
1 'polypeptide(L)'
;MKKIVITGGLGYIGTELCKIYSGYSWNDKITVIDNRFISERVNQIRNWNMTFIQGDILDKDLINEHCKDADIVHHLAGITDVPRVKSESTFEKEELIRKVAEEGTQNILDAISNECKIIMPSSHVVYEGLDSIKKNIKEDEKTCPSLAY
;
A
#
# COMPACT_ATOMS: atom_id res chain seq x y z
N MET A 1 16.84 -14.40 -8.23
CA MET A 1 16.73 -12.94 -8.15
C MET A 1 15.27 -12.59 -8.40
N LYS A 2 14.60 -12.09 -7.36
CA LYS A 2 13.20 -11.66 -7.47
C LYS A 2 13.11 -10.16 -7.74
N LYS A 3 12.06 -9.76 -8.42
CA LYS A 3 11.67 -8.35 -8.58
C LYS A 3 10.57 -8.05 -7.57
N ILE A 4 10.85 -7.16 -6.63
CA ILE A 4 9.95 -6.79 -5.54
C ILE A 4 9.58 -5.31 -5.70
N VAL A 5 8.30 -5.01 -5.69
CA VAL A 5 7.80 -3.63 -5.70
C VAL A 5 7.13 -3.32 -4.37
N ILE A 6 7.43 -2.15 -3.81
CA ILE A 6 6.84 -1.65 -2.57
C ILE A 6 6.21 -0.30 -2.87
N THR A 7 4.87 -0.23 -2.93
CA THR A 7 4.16 1.05 -3.04
C THR A 7 3.92 1.66 -1.65
N GLY A 8 3.94 2.98 -1.53
CA GLY A 8 3.87 3.65 -0.22
C GLY A 8 5.12 3.44 0.63
N GLY A 9 6.27 3.22 -0.03
CA GLY A 9 7.51 2.82 0.64
C GLY A 9 8.15 3.90 1.52
N LEU A 10 7.75 5.16 1.38
CA LEU A 10 8.16 6.24 2.28
C LEU A 10 7.21 6.39 3.49
N GLY A 11 6.18 5.56 3.59
CA GLY A 11 5.33 5.44 4.76
C GLY A 11 6.07 4.78 5.94
N TYR A 12 5.40 4.74 7.10
CA TYR A 12 5.97 4.15 8.31
C TYR A 12 6.28 2.65 8.11
N ILE A 13 5.29 1.87 7.69
CA ILE A 13 5.45 0.42 7.43
C ILE A 13 6.41 0.19 6.26
N GLY A 14 6.27 0.97 5.18
CA GLY A 14 7.11 0.83 3.98
C GLY A 14 8.60 1.02 4.27
N THR A 15 8.96 2.04 5.06
CA THR A 15 10.36 2.30 5.42
C THR A 15 10.95 1.18 6.28
N GLU A 16 10.19 0.66 7.26
CA GLU A 16 10.64 -0.47 8.08
C GLU A 16 10.76 -1.77 7.25
N LEU A 17 9.86 -1.99 6.31
CA LEU A 17 9.95 -3.13 5.40
C LEU A 17 11.21 -3.04 4.51
N CYS A 18 11.50 -1.87 3.95
CA CYS A 18 12.74 -1.63 3.20
C CYS A 18 13.99 -1.92 4.05
N LYS A 19 13.99 -1.47 5.32
CA LYS A 19 15.07 -1.74 6.26
C LYS A 19 15.25 -3.24 6.52
N ILE A 20 14.16 -3.98 6.68
CA ILE A 20 14.21 -5.43 6.84
C ILE A 20 14.84 -6.07 5.60
N TYR A 21 14.38 -5.71 4.41
CA TYR A 21 14.95 -6.21 3.16
C TYR A 21 16.44 -5.90 3.02
N SER A 22 16.90 -4.72 3.46
CA SER A 22 18.31 -4.35 3.41
C SER A 22 19.23 -5.19 4.31
N GLY A 23 18.66 -5.78 5.37
CA GLY A 23 19.39 -6.65 6.30
C GLY A 23 19.60 -8.07 5.78
N TYR A 24 18.93 -8.47 4.71
CA TYR A 24 19.09 -9.77 4.09
C TYR A 24 20.02 -9.66 2.87
N SER A 25 20.99 -10.54 2.77
CA SER A 25 21.92 -10.62 1.62
C SER A 25 21.23 -11.21 0.39
N TRP A 26 20.07 -10.67 0.03
CA TRP A 26 19.29 -11.16 -1.09
C TRP A 26 19.72 -10.41 -2.36
N ASN A 27 19.93 -11.16 -3.40
CA ASN A 27 20.26 -10.60 -4.72
C ASN A 27 18.97 -10.16 -5.45
N ASP A 28 18.00 -9.62 -4.70
CA ASP A 28 16.70 -9.23 -5.22
C ASP A 28 16.70 -7.77 -5.65
N LYS A 29 15.97 -7.46 -6.71
CA LYS A 29 15.80 -6.10 -7.20
C LYS A 29 14.55 -5.49 -6.57
N ILE A 30 14.74 -4.48 -5.72
CA ILE A 30 13.65 -3.82 -4.99
C ILE A 30 13.41 -2.44 -5.59
N THR A 31 12.17 -2.18 -6.00
CA THR A 31 11.69 -0.88 -6.44
C THR A 31 10.68 -0.34 -5.44
N VAL A 32 10.90 0.88 -5.00
CA VAL A 32 10.07 1.59 -4.01
C VAL A 32 9.37 2.74 -4.71
N ILE A 33 8.03 2.77 -4.66
CA ILE A 33 7.19 3.80 -5.28
C ILE A 33 6.47 4.57 -4.17
N ASP A 34 6.55 5.90 -4.21
CA ASP A 34 5.76 6.79 -3.32
C ASP A 34 5.53 8.11 -4.04
N ASN A 35 4.37 8.72 -3.87
CA ASN A 35 4.07 10.01 -4.48
C ASN A 35 4.74 11.19 -3.76
N ARG A 36 5.17 11.00 -2.52
CA ARG A 36 5.93 11.99 -1.75
C ARG A 36 7.41 11.87 -2.04
N PHE A 37 8.14 12.96 -1.79
CA PHE A 37 9.59 12.97 -1.78
C PHE A 37 10.07 13.42 -0.39
N ILE A 38 10.58 12.48 0.40
CA ILE A 38 11.16 12.74 1.72
C ILE A 38 12.65 12.43 1.61
N SER A 39 13.47 13.47 1.49
CA SER A 39 14.89 13.36 1.11
C SER A 39 15.69 12.37 1.98
N GLU A 40 15.48 12.39 3.29
CA GLU A 40 16.18 11.49 4.21
C GLU A 40 15.82 10.01 3.96
N ARG A 41 14.53 9.71 3.77
CA ARG A 41 14.06 8.34 3.50
C ARG A 41 14.48 7.87 2.11
N VAL A 42 14.43 8.75 1.11
CA VAL A 42 14.91 8.43 -0.24
C VAL A 42 16.42 8.11 -0.22
N ASN A 43 17.21 8.88 0.52
CA ASN A 43 18.63 8.62 0.68
C ASN A 43 18.89 7.29 1.40
N GLN A 44 18.12 6.96 2.44
CA GLN A 44 18.22 5.66 3.10
C GLN A 44 17.92 4.50 2.14
N ILE A 45 16.84 4.60 1.37
CA ILE A 45 16.44 3.57 0.38
C ILE A 45 17.55 3.37 -0.66
N ARG A 46 18.13 4.46 -1.17
CA ARG A 46 19.26 4.40 -2.12
C ARG A 46 20.52 3.79 -1.51
N ASN A 47 20.81 4.11 -0.25
CA ASN A 47 21.94 3.52 0.48
C ASN A 47 21.75 2.02 0.74
N TRP A 48 20.50 1.53 0.76
CA TRP A 48 20.17 0.11 0.83
C TRP A 48 20.16 -0.57 -0.54
N ASN A 49 20.68 0.09 -1.57
CA ASN A 49 20.77 -0.42 -2.94
C ASN A 49 19.39 -0.75 -3.56
N MET A 50 18.36 0.04 -3.19
CA MET A 50 17.02 -0.06 -3.74
C MET A 50 16.75 1.10 -4.69
N THR A 51 15.94 0.89 -5.71
CA THR A 51 15.51 1.92 -6.65
C THR A 51 14.32 2.68 -6.08
N PHE A 52 14.40 4.01 -5.98
CA PHE A 52 13.27 4.85 -5.63
C PHE A 52 12.68 5.51 -6.88
N ILE A 53 11.37 5.41 -7.03
CA ILE A 53 10.56 6.04 -8.06
C ILE A 53 9.55 6.96 -7.37
N GLN A 54 9.59 8.24 -7.68
CA GLN A 54 8.53 9.15 -7.26
C GLN A 54 7.37 9.03 -8.24
N GLY A 55 6.22 8.56 -7.77
CA GLY A 55 5.04 8.36 -8.61
C GLY A 55 3.79 8.02 -7.80
N ASP A 56 2.64 8.27 -8.40
CA ASP A 56 1.34 7.98 -7.81
C ASP A 56 0.80 6.64 -8.30
N ILE A 57 0.13 5.89 -7.44
CA ILE A 57 -0.53 4.63 -7.82
C ILE A 57 -1.72 4.84 -8.77
N LEU A 58 -2.22 6.07 -8.89
CA LEU A 58 -3.23 6.45 -9.87
C LEU A 58 -2.65 6.62 -11.27
N ASP A 59 -1.33 6.71 -11.43
CA ASP A 59 -0.66 6.74 -12.73
C ASP A 59 -0.52 5.31 -13.27
N LYS A 60 -1.48 4.92 -14.13
CA LYS A 60 -1.57 3.58 -14.69
C LYS A 60 -0.33 3.19 -15.50
N ASP A 61 0.23 4.11 -16.26
CA ASP A 61 1.39 3.83 -17.11
C ASP A 61 2.64 3.59 -16.25
N LEU A 62 2.86 4.41 -15.24
CA LEU A 62 3.94 4.25 -14.26
C LEU A 62 3.82 2.91 -13.53
N ILE A 63 2.63 2.59 -13.05
CA ILE A 63 2.40 1.33 -12.33
C ILE A 63 2.63 0.13 -13.26
N ASN A 64 2.12 0.18 -14.48
CA ASN A 64 2.35 -0.89 -15.46
C ASN A 64 3.85 -1.05 -15.78
N GLU A 65 4.59 0.05 -15.96
CA GLU A 65 6.03 0.00 -16.23
C GLU A 65 6.79 -0.74 -15.12
N HIS A 66 6.46 -0.47 -13.87
CA HIS A 66 7.25 -0.96 -12.74
C HIS A 66 6.73 -2.26 -12.12
N CYS A 67 5.43 -2.59 -12.28
CA CYS A 67 4.80 -3.77 -11.66
C CYS A 67 4.63 -4.97 -12.59
N LYS A 68 4.59 -4.79 -13.92
CA LYS A 68 4.28 -5.88 -14.89
C LYS A 68 5.13 -7.15 -14.77
N ASP A 69 6.38 -7.00 -14.35
CA ASP A 69 7.33 -8.12 -14.19
C ASP A 69 7.65 -8.40 -12.71
N ALA A 70 6.84 -7.90 -11.78
CA ALA A 70 7.07 -8.11 -10.36
C ALA A 70 6.74 -9.55 -9.94
N ASP A 71 7.61 -10.15 -9.13
CA ASP A 71 7.34 -11.42 -8.47
C ASP A 71 6.53 -11.22 -7.18
N ILE A 72 6.76 -10.07 -6.52
CA ILE A 72 6.08 -9.69 -5.27
C ILE A 72 5.76 -8.20 -5.30
N VAL A 73 4.53 -7.85 -4.96
CA VAL A 73 4.12 -6.46 -4.71
C VAL A 73 3.64 -6.32 -3.27
N HIS A 74 4.33 -5.48 -2.49
CA HIS A 74 3.82 -4.99 -1.21
C HIS A 74 3.04 -3.71 -1.46
N HIS A 75 1.72 -3.81 -1.48
CA HIS A 75 0.86 -2.66 -1.71
C HIS A 75 0.53 -1.99 -0.38
N LEU A 76 1.34 -0.96 -0.03
CA LEU A 76 1.23 -0.20 1.21
C LEU A 76 0.81 1.26 0.96
N ALA A 77 0.67 1.67 -0.31
CA ALA A 77 0.19 3.00 -0.66
C ALA A 77 -1.29 3.14 -0.32
N GLY A 78 -1.63 4.20 0.36
CA GLY A 78 -2.99 4.54 0.74
C GLY A 78 -3.02 5.83 1.54
N ILE A 79 -4.20 6.40 1.71
CA ILE A 79 -4.40 7.58 2.56
C ILE A 79 -4.71 7.09 3.97
N THR A 80 -3.81 7.39 4.92
CA THR A 80 -3.88 6.96 6.32
C THR A 80 -4.30 8.08 7.28
N ASP A 81 -4.35 9.33 6.81
CA ASP A 81 -4.91 10.46 7.56
C ASP A 81 -6.44 10.47 7.40
N VAL A 82 -7.07 9.52 8.07
CA VAL A 82 -8.51 9.29 8.01
C VAL A 82 -9.21 9.88 9.22
N PRO A 83 -10.48 10.33 9.08
CA PRO A 83 -11.26 10.76 10.23
C PRO A 83 -11.45 9.61 11.21
N ARG A 84 -11.34 9.91 12.50
CA ARG A 84 -11.57 8.91 13.56
C ARG A 84 -13.04 8.66 13.82
N VAL A 85 -13.87 9.63 13.48
CA VAL A 85 -15.33 9.55 13.62
C VAL A 85 -15.98 10.13 12.37
N LYS A 86 -17.18 9.65 12.03
CA LYS A 86 -17.91 10.04 10.82
C LYS A 86 -18.16 11.55 10.73
N SER A 87 -18.30 12.25 11.86
CA SER A 87 -18.49 13.69 11.91
C SER A 87 -17.27 14.53 11.47
N GLU A 88 -16.09 13.92 11.40
CA GLU A 88 -14.85 14.56 10.91
C GLU A 88 -14.62 14.29 9.42
N SER A 89 -15.45 13.46 8.81
CA SER A 89 -15.33 13.10 7.40
C SER A 89 -16.03 14.13 6.53
N THR A 90 -15.39 14.55 5.44
CA THR A 90 -16.03 15.31 4.37
C THR A 90 -16.22 14.39 3.16
N PHE A 91 -17.21 14.73 2.33
CA PHE A 91 -17.49 13.98 1.11
C PHE A 91 -16.26 13.91 0.19
N GLU A 92 -15.58 15.03 0.00
CA GLU A 92 -14.39 15.11 -0.87
C GLU A 92 -13.23 14.24 -0.33
N LYS A 93 -13.07 14.21 0.99
CA LYS A 93 -12.03 13.37 1.63
C LYS A 93 -12.34 11.89 1.47
N GLU A 94 -13.59 11.48 1.65
CA GLU A 94 -14.01 10.09 1.44
C GLU A 94 -13.91 9.67 -0.02
N GLU A 95 -14.28 10.52 -0.98
CA GLU A 95 -14.09 10.25 -2.41
C GLU A 95 -12.62 10.06 -2.76
N LEU A 96 -11.75 10.92 -2.25
CA LEU A 96 -10.31 10.80 -2.50
C LEU A 96 -9.75 9.51 -1.92
N ILE A 97 -10.14 9.14 -0.69
CA ILE A 97 -9.73 7.87 -0.06
C ILE A 97 -10.19 6.69 -0.91
N ARG A 98 -11.46 6.67 -1.34
CA ARG A 98 -12.01 5.61 -2.22
C ARG A 98 -11.26 5.55 -3.54
N LYS A 99 -11.08 6.68 -4.19
CA LYS A 99 -10.37 6.75 -5.46
C LYS A 99 -8.97 6.16 -5.36
N VAL A 100 -8.18 6.59 -4.37
CA VAL A 100 -6.82 6.07 -4.18
C VAL A 100 -6.85 4.58 -3.85
N ALA A 101 -7.77 4.13 -2.98
CA ALA A 101 -7.87 2.74 -2.60
C ALA A 101 -8.36 1.84 -3.75
N GLU A 102 -9.42 2.22 -4.44
CA GLU A 102 -10.05 1.40 -5.48
C GLU A 102 -9.27 1.47 -6.81
N GLU A 103 -9.10 2.67 -7.39
CA GLU A 103 -8.42 2.83 -8.67
C GLU A 103 -6.92 2.50 -8.57
N GLY A 104 -6.25 2.95 -7.48
CA GLY A 104 -4.84 2.65 -7.29
C GLY A 104 -4.57 1.16 -7.12
N THR A 105 -5.42 0.45 -6.37
CA THR A 105 -5.33 -1.02 -6.25
C THR A 105 -5.63 -1.70 -7.58
N GLN A 106 -6.66 -1.24 -8.31
CA GLN A 106 -7.00 -1.80 -9.61
C GLN A 106 -5.87 -1.64 -10.63
N ASN A 107 -5.20 -0.48 -10.66
CA ASN A 107 -4.04 -0.28 -11.53
C ASN A 107 -2.92 -1.29 -11.26
N ILE A 108 -2.68 -1.62 -9.98
CA ILE A 108 -1.68 -2.63 -9.61
C ILE A 108 -2.14 -4.03 -10.07
N LEU A 109 -3.41 -4.38 -9.81
CA LEU A 109 -3.97 -5.69 -10.20
C LEU A 109 -3.97 -5.87 -11.72
N ASP A 110 -4.25 -4.81 -12.49
CA ASP A 110 -4.20 -4.84 -13.95
C ASP A 110 -2.77 -5.00 -14.50
N ALA A 111 -1.77 -4.50 -13.76
CA ALA A 111 -0.38 -4.50 -14.19
C ALA A 111 0.35 -5.82 -13.91
N ILE A 112 0.05 -6.49 -12.80
CA ILE A 112 0.77 -7.69 -12.36
C ILE A 112 0.31 -8.95 -13.11
N SER A 113 1.20 -9.92 -13.20
CA SER A 113 0.85 -11.26 -13.71
C SER A 113 0.11 -12.10 -12.65
N ASN A 114 -0.57 -13.16 -13.09
CA ASN A 114 -1.23 -14.12 -12.18
C ASN A 114 -0.25 -14.87 -11.27
N GLU A 115 1.03 -14.88 -11.60
CA GLU A 115 2.08 -15.51 -10.78
C GLU A 115 2.65 -14.56 -9.71
N CYS A 116 2.35 -13.27 -9.82
CA CYS A 116 2.82 -12.27 -8.86
C CYS A 116 2.09 -12.41 -7.52
N LYS A 117 2.86 -12.44 -6.44
CA LYS A 117 2.30 -12.42 -5.08
C LYS A 117 2.04 -10.98 -4.64
N ILE A 118 0.79 -10.62 -4.40
CA ILE A 118 0.43 -9.35 -3.78
C ILE A 118 0.26 -9.50 -2.26
N ILE A 119 0.79 -8.55 -1.50
CA ILE A 119 0.67 -8.47 -0.05
C ILE A 119 0.13 -7.08 0.28
N MET A 120 -1.09 -7.04 0.81
CA MET A 120 -1.79 -5.81 1.17
C MET A 120 -2.29 -5.93 2.62
N PRO A 121 -1.91 -5.01 3.53
CA PRO A 121 -2.45 -5.00 4.88
C PRO A 121 -3.91 -4.56 4.87
N SER A 122 -4.74 -5.25 5.61
CA SER A 122 -6.11 -4.85 5.90
C SER A 122 -6.19 -4.26 7.31
N SER A 123 -7.38 -3.86 7.74
CA SER A 123 -7.63 -3.20 9.02
C SER A 123 -8.84 -3.80 9.72
N HIS A 124 -8.83 -3.78 11.07
CA HIS A 124 -10.00 -4.14 11.89
C HIS A 124 -11.20 -3.19 11.69
N VAL A 125 -10.97 -2.01 11.12
CA VAL A 125 -12.02 -1.02 10.81
C VAL A 125 -13.11 -1.59 9.88
N VAL A 126 -12.80 -2.63 9.12
CA VAL A 126 -13.80 -3.34 8.30
C VAL A 126 -14.96 -3.94 9.11
N TYR A 127 -14.80 -4.06 10.43
CA TYR A 127 -15.82 -4.60 11.34
C TYR A 127 -16.49 -3.54 12.23
N GLU A 128 -16.12 -2.26 12.13
CA GLU A 128 -16.61 -1.21 13.05
C GLU A 128 -18.10 -0.91 12.96
N GLY A 129 -18.73 -1.19 11.81
CA GLY A 129 -20.15 -0.96 11.59
C GLY A 129 -21.06 -2.12 12.01
N LEU A 130 -20.55 -3.14 12.71
CA LEU A 130 -21.39 -4.24 13.21
C LEU A 130 -22.38 -3.76 14.28
N ASP A 131 -23.64 -4.21 14.19
CA ASP A 131 -24.74 -3.79 15.04
C ASP A 131 -24.59 -4.16 16.53
N SER A 132 -23.67 -5.05 16.83
CA SER A 132 -23.44 -5.52 18.20
C SER A 132 -21.95 -5.67 18.50
N ILE A 133 -21.57 -5.39 19.75
CA ILE A 133 -20.21 -5.65 20.22
C ILE A 133 -19.98 -7.15 20.22
N LYS A 134 -19.13 -7.61 19.33
CA LYS A 134 -18.68 -9.01 19.26
C LYS A 134 -17.31 -9.15 19.89
N LYS A 135 -17.10 -10.22 20.64
CA LYS A 135 -15.78 -10.63 21.15
C LYS A 135 -15.24 -11.72 20.25
N ASN A 136 -13.92 -11.70 20.04
CA ASN A 136 -13.21 -12.72 19.25
C ASN A 136 -13.71 -12.81 17.80
N ILE A 137 -13.82 -11.67 17.11
CA ILE A 137 -14.15 -11.62 15.69
C ILE A 137 -13.09 -12.40 14.89
N LYS A 138 -13.55 -13.26 13.99
CA LYS A 138 -12.70 -14.03 13.08
C LYS A 138 -12.71 -13.43 11.68
N GLU A 139 -11.78 -13.85 10.84
CA GLU A 139 -11.58 -13.36 9.47
C GLU A 139 -12.75 -13.70 8.53
N ASP A 140 -13.58 -14.69 8.86
CA ASP A 140 -14.77 -15.11 8.11
C ASP A 140 -16.04 -14.35 8.53
N GLU A 141 -15.95 -13.44 9.51
CA GLU A 141 -17.08 -12.59 9.91
C GLU A 141 -17.43 -11.60 8.79
N LYS A 142 -18.73 -11.32 8.65
CA LYS A 142 -19.22 -10.35 7.67
C LYS A 142 -18.64 -8.96 7.96
N THR A 143 -17.99 -8.38 6.98
CA THR A 143 -17.47 -7.01 7.08
C THR A 143 -18.61 -5.99 7.03
N CYS A 144 -18.48 -4.91 7.79
CA CYS A 144 -19.41 -3.79 7.82
C CYS A 144 -18.65 -2.49 8.09
N PRO A 145 -17.86 -1.97 7.11
CA PRO A 145 -17.12 -0.74 7.31
C PRO A 145 -18.08 0.45 7.43
N SER A 146 -17.80 1.35 8.36
CA SER A 146 -18.56 2.59 8.59
C SER A 146 -17.94 3.82 7.91
N LEU A 147 -16.67 3.74 7.52
CA LEU A 147 -15.89 4.77 6.86
C LEU A 147 -15.30 4.24 5.55
N ALA A 148 -14.86 5.16 4.69
CA ALA A 148 -14.25 4.83 3.40
C ALA A 148 -12.83 4.23 3.51
N TYR A 149 -12.25 4.26 4.70
CA TYR A 149 -10.92 3.72 4.97
C TYR A 149 -10.91 2.20 5.07
#